data_718f72d94edc8c5a892beee324c2d852
#
_entry.id   718f72d94edc8c5a892beee324c2d852
#
_cell.length_a   1.000
_cell.length_b   1.000
_cell.length_c   1.000
_cell.angle_alpha   90.00
_cell.angle_beta   90.00
_cell.angle_gamma   90.00
#
_symmetry.space_group_name_H-M   'P 1'
#
loop_
_entity.id
_entity.type
_entity.pdbx_description
1 polymer ?
#
loop_
_entity_poly.entity_id
_entity_poly.type
_entity_poly.pdbx_seq_one_letter_code
_entity_poly.pdbx_strand_id
1 'polypeptide(L)'
;MNDALLVSQPGIFSWNRIDDGSALLVAHLPDDLGKHVADFGCGWGYLSLVMLLGSPGIARLDLIDAEYRALEAARANVTDKRATFHWLDLASEPAPATYDTVVCNPPFHTGRAAAPALGQAVIEAAARALKPGGRLYLVANRGLPYEPVLKAHFASFETLADNNKFRVSRAIR
;
A
#
# COMPACT_ATOMS: atom_id res chain seq x y z
N MET A 1 -8.90 15.18 18.69
CA MET A 1 -9.04 13.95 17.90
C MET A 1 -9.81 12.98 18.77
N ASN A 2 -11.01 12.56 18.35
CA ASN A 2 -11.72 11.50 19.08
C ASN A 2 -10.86 10.25 19.04
N ASP A 3 -10.72 9.57 20.18
CA ASP A 3 -10.14 8.23 20.31
C ASP A 3 -11.04 7.23 19.57
N ALA A 4 -11.01 7.27 18.24
CA ALA A 4 -11.65 6.24 17.42
C ALA A 4 -10.88 4.95 17.65
N LEU A 5 -11.50 4.01 18.38
CA LEU A 5 -10.97 2.66 18.56
C LEU A 5 -10.91 1.99 17.19
N LEU A 6 -9.70 1.89 16.63
CA LEU A 6 -9.48 1.15 15.40
C LEU A 6 -9.59 -0.36 15.67
N VAL A 7 -10.33 -1.02 14.81
CA VAL A 7 -10.54 -2.48 14.90
C VAL A 7 -9.33 -3.19 14.30
N SER A 8 -8.74 -4.10 15.03
CA SER A 8 -7.73 -5.02 14.55
C SER A 8 -7.71 -6.27 15.41
N GLN A 9 -7.00 -7.31 15.01
CA GLN A 9 -6.93 -8.56 15.75
C GLN A 9 -5.56 -9.25 15.62
N PRO A 10 -5.15 -10.05 16.61
CA PRO A 10 -3.91 -10.81 16.53
C PRO A 10 -3.82 -11.66 15.26
N GLY A 11 -2.64 -11.64 14.62
CA GLY A 11 -2.37 -12.36 13.39
C GLY A 11 -2.46 -11.52 12.12
N ILE A 12 -3.01 -10.30 12.19
CA ILE A 12 -2.93 -9.31 11.11
C ILE A 12 -1.62 -8.50 11.26
N PHE A 13 -1.03 -8.08 10.16
CA PHE A 13 0.16 -7.23 10.19
C PHE A 13 -0.08 -5.97 11.03
N SER A 14 0.85 -5.72 11.96
CA SER A 14 0.83 -4.55 12.86
C SER A 14 -0.50 -4.32 13.61
N TRP A 15 -1.12 -5.42 14.07
CA TRP A 15 -2.48 -5.44 14.64
C TRP A 15 -2.65 -4.57 15.89
N ASN A 16 -1.60 -4.28 16.64
CA ASN A 16 -1.65 -3.60 17.94
C ASN A 16 -1.03 -2.20 17.94
N ARG A 17 -0.56 -1.73 16.79
CA ARG A 17 0.05 -0.40 16.64
C ARG A 17 0.10 0.01 15.17
N ILE A 18 0.29 1.30 14.93
CA ILE A 18 0.64 1.79 13.60
C ILE A 18 2.07 1.34 13.27
N ASP A 19 2.27 0.76 12.09
CA ASP A 19 3.57 0.38 11.61
C ASP A 19 4.44 1.61 11.28
N ASP A 20 5.71 1.60 11.75
CA ASP A 20 6.63 2.72 11.57
C ASP A 20 6.90 3.03 10.08
N GLY A 21 6.94 1.98 9.23
CA GLY A 21 7.11 2.13 7.78
C GLY A 21 5.90 2.79 7.13
N SER A 22 4.70 2.35 7.48
CA SER A 22 3.44 2.96 7.03
C SER A 22 3.33 4.41 7.48
N ALA A 23 3.70 4.73 8.70
CA ALA A 23 3.72 6.10 9.21
C ALA A 23 4.72 6.99 8.43
N LEU A 24 5.92 6.44 8.13
CA LEU A 24 6.91 7.13 7.31
C LEU A 24 6.39 7.36 5.88
N LEU A 25 5.73 6.38 5.28
CA LEU A 25 5.14 6.50 3.95
C LEU A 25 4.11 7.63 3.90
N VAL A 26 3.18 7.65 4.86
CA VAL A 26 2.14 8.69 4.99
C VAL A 26 2.73 10.10 5.03
N ALA A 27 3.83 10.29 5.78
CA ALA A 27 4.49 11.59 5.91
C ALA A 27 5.09 12.12 4.57
N HIS A 28 5.15 11.26 3.54
CA HIS A 28 5.72 11.59 2.23
C HIS A 28 4.73 11.43 1.08
N LEU A 29 3.45 11.15 1.38
CA LEU A 29 2.40 11.18 0.36
C LEU A 29 2.05 12.62 0.00
N PRO A 30 1.81 12.93 -1.27
CA PRO A 30 1.31 14.24 -1.67
C PRO A 30 -0.20 14.37 -1.37
N ASP A 31 -0.68 15.59 -1.31
CA ASP A 31 -2.11 15.88 -1.15
C ASP A 31 -2.95 15.40 -2.36
N ASP A 32 -2.36 15.42 -3.57
CA ASP A 32 -3.00 14.93 -4.78
C ASP A 32 -2.49 13.53 -5.16
N LEU A 33 -3.31 12.55 -4.89
CA LEU A 33 -3.09 11.15 -5.29
C LEU A 33 -3.82 10.77 -6.59
N GLY A 34 -4.55 11.71 -7.22
CA GLY A 34 -5.41 11.43 -8.35
C GLY A 34 -6.81 10.96 -7.93
N LYS A 35 -7.59 10.49 -8.90
CA LYS A 35 -9.00 10.11 -8.70
C LYS A 35 -9.19 8.65 -8.36
N HIS A 36 -8.44 7.76 -9.00
CA HIS A 36 -8.52 6.31 -8.81
C HIS A 36 -7.23 5.83 -8.14
N VAL A 37 -7.34 5.46 -6.89
CA VAL A 37 -6.20 5.08 -6.03
C VAL A 37 -6.38 3.66 -5.53
N ALA A 38 -5.29 2.96 -5.29
CA ALA A 38 -5.33 1.65 -4.63
C ALA A 38 -4.33 1.58 -3.47
N ASP A 39 -4.73 0.85 -2.43
CA ASP A 39 -3.92 0.43 -1.28
C ASP A 39 -3.62 -1.07 -1.43
N PHE A 40 -2.40 -1.40 -1.83
CA PHE A 40 -1.97 -2.78 -2.08
C PHE A 40 -1.37 -3.38 -0.82
N GLY A 41 -2.04 -4.41 -0.27
CA GLY A 41 -1.74 -4.95 1.04
C GLY A 41 -2.26 -4.03 2.14
N CYS A 42 -3.56 -3.70 2.09
CA CYS A 42 -4.16 -2.64 2.92
C CYS A 42 -4.16 -2.94 4.43
N GLY A 43 -3.95 -4.20 4.82
CA GLY A 43 -4.02 -4.59 6.22
C GLY A 43 -5.37 -4.21 6.84
N TRP A 44 -5.34 -3.63 8.04
CA TRP A 44 -6.54 -3.12 8.71
C TRP A 44 -6.98 -1.71 8.26
N GLY A 45 -6.38 -1.18 7.18
CA GLY A 45 -6.85 0.03 6.50
C GLY A 45 -6.21 1.35 6.94
N TYR A 46 -5.06 1.33 7.64
CA TYR A 46 -4.40 2.55 8.12
C TYR A 46 -4.05 3.53 6.99
N LEU A 47 -3.34 3.08 5.95
CA LEU A 47 -2.95 3.92 4.82
C LEU A 47 -4.19 4.48 4.11
N SER A 48 -5.18 3.64 3.90
CA SER A 48 -6.46 4.01 3.28
C SER A 48 -7.20 5.10 4.05
N LEU A 49 -7.27 5.00 5.39
CA LEU A 49 -7.87 6.04 6.24
C LEU A 49 -7.18 7.39 6.04
N VAL A 50 -5.85 7.39 6.09
CA VAL A 50 -5.07 8.64 5.96
C VAL A 50 -5.21 9.23 4.57
N MET A 51 -5.17 8.40 3.52
CA MET A 51 -5.37 8.85 2.14
C MET A 51 -6.74 9.50 1.93
N LEU A 52 -7.81 8.88 2.46
CA LEU A 52 -9.18 9.41 2.33
C LEU A 52 -9.37 10.72 3.09
N LEU A 53 -8.68 10.90 4.21
CA LEU A 53 -8.71 12.14 4.99
C LEU A 53 -7.86 13.25 4.36
N GLY A 54 -6.67 12.90 3.86
CA GLY A 54 -5.69 13.88 3.34
C GLY A 54 -5.89 14.26 1.88
N SER A 55 -6.56 13.41 1.08
CA SER A 55 -6.70 13.60 -0.37
C SER A 55 -8.18 13.65 -0.79
N PRO A 56 -8.84 14.80 -0.67
CA PRO A 56 -10.26 14.93 -1.01
C PRO A 56 -10.56 14.72 -2.51
N GLY A 57 -9.54 14.79 -3.37
CA GLY A 57 -9.64 14.54 -4.82
C GLY A 57 -9.86 13.07 -5.19
N ILE A 58 -9.63 12.13 -4.28
CA ILE A 58 -9.89 10.70 -4.52
C ILE A 58 -11.38 10.48 -4.76
N ALA A 59 -11.73 9.95 -5.93
CA ALA A 59 -13.09 9.57 -6.27
C ALA A 59 -13.38 8.10 -5.91
N ARG A 60 -12.36 7.24 -6.00
CA ARG A 60 -12.43 5.82 -5.64
C ARG A 60 -11.09 5.35 -5.07
N LEU A 61 -11.16 4.61 -3.96
CA LEU A 61 -10.04 3.92 -3.34
C LEU A 61 -10.33 2.42 -3.25
N ASP A 62 -9.52 1.61 -3.92
CA ASP A 62 -9.59 0.16 -3.82
C ASP A 62 -8.60 -0.34 -2.75
N LEU A 63 -9.14 -1.00 -1.72
CA LEU A 63 -8.38 -1.67 -0.67
C LEU A 63 -8.25 -3.14 -1.03
N ILE A 64 -7.03 -3.63 -1.19
CA ILE A 64 -6.76 -4.98 -1.66
C ILE A 64 -5.86 -5.69 -0.67
N ASP A 65 -6.27 -6.89 -0.23
CA ASP A 65 -5.44 -7.74 0.63
C ASP A 65 -5.74 -9.23 0.40
N ALA A 66 -4.73 -10.07 0.51
CA ALA A 66 -4.87 -11.52 0.45
C ALA A 66 -5.35 -12.12 1.78
N GLU A 67 -5.17 -11.42 2.90
CA GLU A 67 -5.63 -11.87 4.22
C GLU A 67 -7.07 -11.38 4.47
N TYR A 68 -8.02 -12.31 4.44
CA TYR A 68 -9.45 -11.99 4.62
C TYR A 68 -9.75 -11.26 5.93
N ARG A 69 -9.09 -11.66 7.03
CA ARG A 69 -9.27 -11.01 8.35
C ARG A 69 -8.79 -9.56 8.37
N ALA A 70 -7.77 -9.25 7.56
CA ALA A 70 -7.30 -7.88 7.39
C ALA A 70 -8.37 -7.03 6.72
N LEU A 71 -9.01 -7.53 5.65
CA LEU A 71 -10.12 -6.85 4.98
C LEU A 71 -11.35 -6.68 5.87
N GLU A 72 -11.68 -7.64 6.72
CA GLU A 72 -12.77 -7.49 7.70
C GLU A 72 -12.48 -6.33 8.68
N ALA A 73 -11.25 -6.25 9.19
CA ALA A 73 -10.82 -5.13 10.02
C ALA A 73 -10.85 -3.81 9.22
N ALA A 74 -10.35 -3.80 7.98
CA ALA A 74 -10.39 -2.62 7.12
C ALA A 74 -11.82 -2.14 6.85
N ARG A 75 -12.79 -3.04 6.61
CA ARG A 75 -14.22 -2.70 6.43
C ARG A 75 -14.82 -2.03 7.67
N ALA A 76 -14.43 -2.49 8.86
CA ALA A 76 -14.89 -1.88 10.11
C ALA A 76 -14.28 -0.48 10.34
N ASN A 77 -13.04 -0.27 9.91
CA ASN A 77 -12.31 0.98 10.11
C ASN A 77 -12.61 2.03 9.03
N VAL A 78 -12.73 1.62 7.77
CA VAL A 78 -12.86 2.52 6.61
C VAL A 78 -14.31 2.50 6.12
N THR A 79 -15.12 3.41 6.65
CA THR A 79 -16.56 3.52 6.33
C THR A 79 -16.85 4.55 5.23
N ASP A 80 -15.83 5.15 4.63
CA ASP A 80 -15.98 6.12 3.54
C ASP A 80 -16.55 5.44 2.29
N LYS A 81 -17.59 6.04 1.70
CA LYS A 81 -18.28 5.51 0.50
C LYS A 81 -17.40 5.41 -0.74
N ARG A 82 -16.25 6.05 -0.76
CA ARG A 82 -15.26 5.97 -1.84
C ARG A 82 -14.44 4.69 -1.79
N ALA A 83 -14.46 3.96 -0.66
CA ALA A 83 -13.70 2.74 -0.45
C ALA A 83 -14.41 1.52 -1.05
N THR A 84 -13.66 0.69 -1.76
CA THR A 84 -14.08 -0.64 -2.24
C THR A 84 -13.07 -1.67 -1.80
N PHE A 85 -13.51 -2.84 -1.36
CA PHE A 85 -12.66 -3.85 -0.74
C PHE A 85 -12.60 -5.10 -1.60
N HIS A 86 -11.39 -5.60 -1.85
CA HIS A 86 -11.14 -6.76 -2.70
C HIS A 86 -10.28 -7.78 -1.94
N TRP A 87 -10.84 -8.98 -1.76
CA TRP A 87 -10.07 -10.11 -1.27
C TRP A 87 -9.38 -10.78 -2.45
N LEU A 88 -8.08 -10.54 -2.59
CA LEU A 88 -7.36 -10.88 -3.80
C LEU A 88 -5.86 -10.98 -3.52
N ASP A 89 -5.20 -12.01 -4.04
CA ASP A 89 -3.75 -12.17 -3.98
C ASP A 89 -3.08 -11.53 -5.19
N LEU A 90 -2.55 -10.32 -5.00
CA LEU A 90 -1.86 -9.57 -6.06
C LEU A 90 -0.58 -10.23 -6.60
N ALA A 91 -0.03 -11.25 -5.92
CA ALA A 91 1.10 -12.01 -6.45
C ALA A 91 0.69 -12.98 -7.56
N SER A 92 -0.57 -13.40 -7.57
CA SER A 92 -1.10 -14.42 -8.51
C SER A 92 -2.29 -13.95 -9.33
N GLU A 93 -2.97 -12.89 -8.91
CA GLU A 93 -4.21 -12.40 -9.53
C GLU A 93 -4.05 -10.96 -10.04
N PRO A 94 -4.73 -10.57 -11.14
CA PRO A 94 -4.68 -9.20 -11.64
C PRO A 94 -5.46 -8.26 -10.71
N ALA A 95 -4.99 -7.02 -10.58
CA ALA A 95 -5.73 -5.98 -9.89
C ALA A 95 -7.07 -5.68 -10.60
N PRO A 96 -8.13 -5.30 -9.85
CA PRO A 96 -9.49 -5.19 -10.40
C PRO A 96 -9.71 -3.99 -11.31
N ALA A 97 -8.79 -3.04 -11.35
CA ALA A 97 -8.87 -1.81 -12.14
C ALA A 97 -7.50 -1.26 -12.51
N THR A 98 -7.48 -0.11 -13.18
CA THR A 98 -6.27 0.70 -13.40
C THR A 98 -6.32 1.99 -12.58
N TYR A 99 -5.16 2.43 -12.09
CA TYR A 99 -5.04 3.46 -11.08
C TYR A 99 -4.17 4.65 -11.52
N ASP A 100 -4.47 5.82 -10.99
CA ASP A 100 -3.62 7.00 -11.06
C ASP A 100 -2.45 6.87 -10.08
N THR A 101 -2.73 6.27 -8.91
CA THR A 101 -1.73 6.03 -7.85
C THR A 101 -1.99 4.69 -7.17
N VAL A 102 -0.92 3.97 -6.91
CA VAL A 102 -0.87 2.82 -5.99
C VAL A 102 -0.01 3.20 -4.80
N VAL A 103 -0.51 2.95 -3.60
CA VAL A 103 0.23 3.07 -2.34
C VAL A 103 0.42 1.67 -1.79
N CYS A 104 1.62 1.34 -1.32
CA CYS A 104 1.95 -0.02 -0.91
C CYS A 104 2.99 -0.05 0.22
N ASN A 105 2.68 -0.83 1.24
CA ASN A 105 3.66 -1.37 2.19
C ASN A 105 3.66 -2.91 1.99
N PRO A 106 4.42 -3.43 1.01
CA PRO A 106 4.28 -4.81 0.59
C PRO A 106 4.70 -5.78 1.68
N PRO A 107 4.07 -6.97 1.77
CA PRO A 107 4.48 -8.00 2.70
C PRO A 107 5.91 -8.46 2.37
N PHE A 108 6.74 -8.60 3.41
CA PHE A 108 8.14 -9.07 3.28
C PHE A 108 8.42 -10.30 4.13
N HIS A 109 7.40 -10.88 4.79
CA HIS A 109 7.48 -12.10 5.56
C HIS A 109 6.39 -13.09 5.16
N THR A 110 6.78 -14.35 4.99
CA THR A 110 5.88 -15.51 5.02
C THR A 110 6.21 -16.29 6.29
N GLY A 111 5.40 -16.15 7.32
CA GLY A 111 5.73 -16.71 8.63
C GLY A 111 6.97 -16.03 9.25
N ARG A 112 8.03 -16.80 9.55
CA ARG A 112 9.28 -16.30 10.17
C ARG A 112 10.38 -15.97 9.18
N ALA A 113 10.23 -16.33 7.90
CA ALA A 113 11.25 -16.09 6.88
C ALA A 113 10.93 -14.84 6.06
N ALA A 114 11.96 -14.08 5.70
CA ALA A 114 11.83 -13.00 4.74
C ALA A 114 11.50 -13.58 3.35
N ALA A 115 10.48 -13.04 2.69
CA ALA A 115 10.07 -13.44 1.35
C ALA A 115 10.09 -12.23 0.39
N PRO A 116 11.29 -11.76 -0.02
CA PRO A 116 11.40 -10.60 -0.93
C PRO A 116 10.64 -10.79 -2.24
N ALA A 117 10.55 -12.03 -2.73
CA ALA A 117 9.85 -12.39 -3.97
C ALA A 117 8.36 -12.00 -3.92
N LEU A 118 7.69 -12.14 -2.77
CA LEU A 118 6.31 -11.73 -2.62
C LEU A 118 6.15 -10.21 -2.80
N GLY A 119 7.00 -9.43 -2.15
CA GLY A 119 6.98 -7.98 -2.31
C GLY A 119 7.33 -7.55 -3.73
N GLN A 120 8.27 -8.23 -4.40
CA GLN A 120 8.59 -7.98 -5.81
C GLN A 120 7.38 -8.25 -6.71
N ALA A 121 6.65 -9.36 -6.51
CA ALA A 121 5.44 -9.68 -7.27
C ALA A 121 4.35 -8.61 -7.09
N VAL A 122 4.17 -8.08 -5.89
CA VAL A 122 3.23 -6.98 -5.62
C VAL A 122 3.65 -5.68 -6.32
N ILE A 123 4.96 -5.36 -6.36
CA ILE A 123 5.48 -4.20 -7.11
C ILE A 123 5.25 -4.36 -8.61
N GLU A 124 5.44 -5.56 -9.17
CA GLU A 124 5.12 -5.87 -10.57
C GLU A 124 3.62 -5.74 -10.85
N ALA A 125 2.77 -6.21 -9.93
CA ALA A 125 1.32 -6.04 -10.03
C ALA A 125 0.94 -4.55 -10.03
N ALA A 126 1.58 -3.73 -9.20
CA ALA A 126 1.37 -2.29 -9.19
C ALA A 126 1.76 -1.65 -10.53
N ALA A 127 2.91 -2.05 -11.11
CA ALA A 127 3.32 -1.55 -12.41
C ALA A 127 2.32 -1.90 -13.52
N ARG A 128 1.74 -3.10 -13.50
CA ARG A 128 0.71 -3.51 -14.45
C ARG A 128 -0.61 -2.77 -14.28
N ALA A 129 -0.98 -2.45 -13.03
CA ALA A 129 -2.24 -1.81 -12.67
C ALA A 129 -2.21 -0.27 -12.78
N LEU A 130 -1.04 0.35 -12.86
CA LEU A 130 -0.93 1.78 -13.03
C LEU A 130 -1.22 2.21 -14.47
N LYS A 131 -1.89 3.34 -14.63
CA LYS A 131 -2.02 4.04 -15.91
C LYS A 131 -0.66 4.55 -16.40
N PRO A 132 -0.47 4.83 -17.70
CA PRO A 132 0.72 5.55 -18.17
C PRO A 132 0.89 6.87 -17.40
N GLY A 133 2.09 7.12 -16.86
CA GLY A 133 2.37 8.25 -15.96
C GLY A 133 1.82 8.11 -14.53
N GLY A 134 1.18 7.00 -14.20
CA GLY A 134 0.71 6.70 -12.86
C GLY A 134 1.87 6.50 -11.87
N ARG A 135 1.57 6.65 -10.59
CA ARG A 135 2.57 6.71 -9.51
C ARG A 135 2.44 5.55 -8.53
N LEU A 136 3.56 4.92 -8.21
CA LEU A 136 3.68 4.01 -7.06
C LEU A 136 4.35 4.76 -5.92
N TYR A 137 3.75 4.74 -4.74
CA TYR A 137 4.39 5.11 -3.47
C TYR A 137 4.60 3.85 -2.65
N LEU A 138 5.85 3.56 -2.34
CA LEU A 138 6.28 2.30 -1.75
C LEU A 138 7.11 2.56 -0.50
N VAL A 139 6.81 1.89 0.61
CA VAL A 139 7.73 1.77 1.74
C VAL A 139 8.22 0.34 1.86
N ALA A 140 9.50 0.16 2.16
CA ALA A 140 10.09 -1.14 2.37
C ALA A 140 11.23 -1.08 3.37
N ASN A 141 11.55 -2.21 4.01
CA ASN A 141 12.76 -2.34 4.80
C ASN A 141 13.99 -2.08 3.92
N ARG A 142 14.96 -1.32 4.44
CA ARG A 142 16.14 -0.84 3.70
C ARG A 142 16.96 -1.94 3.01
N GLY A 143 17.00 -3.14 3.55
CA GLY A 143 17.76 -4.27 2.98
C GLY A 143 17.05 -5.07 1.90
N LEU A 144 15.79 -4.75 1.55
CA LEU A 144 15.03 -5.52 0.57
C LEU A 144 15.45 -5.17 -0.86
N PRO A 145 15.63 -6.18 -1.75
CA PRO A 145 16.15 -5.99 -3.11
C PRO A 145 15.05 -5.56 -4.08
N TYR A 146 14.44 -4.39 -3.88
CA TYR A 146 13.35 -3.91 -4.74
C TYR A 146 13.81 -2.98 -5.88
N GLU A 147 15.03 -2.44 -5.83
CA GLU A 147 15.55 -1.59 -6.91
C GLU A 147 15.58 -2.28 -8.29
N PRO A 148 15.97 -3.56 -8.43
CA PRO A 148 15.94 -4.21 -9.73
C PRO A 148 14.55 -4.29 -10.35
N VAL A 149 13.52 -4.62 -9.56
CA VAL A 149 12.14 -4.69 -10.07
C VAL A 149 11.59 -3.29 -10.41
N LEU A 150 11.93 -2.27 -9.62
CA LEU A 150 11.57 -0.88 -9.93
C LEU A 150 12.22 -0.44 -11.25
N LYS A 151 13.51 -0.71 -11.45
CA LYS A 151 14.21 -0.39 -12.72
C LYS A 151 13.64 -1.13 -13.94
N ALA A 152 13.15 -2.36 -13.75
CA ALA A 152 12.62 -3.16 -14.84
C ALA A 152 11.22 -2.74 -15.30
N HIS A 153 10.39 -2.19 -14.40
CA HIS A 153 8.96 -2.01 -14.64
C HIS A 153 8.47 -0.54 -14.62
N PHE A 154 9.32 0.41 -14.19
CA PHE A 154 8.98 1.82 -14.11
C PHE A 154 9.92 2.68 -14.95
N ALA A 155 9.41 3.75 -15.56
CA ALA A 155 10.18 4.68 -16.34
C ALA A 155 11.22 5.44 -15.50
N SER A 156 10.89 5.72 -14.23
CA SER A 156 11.79 6.35 -13.27
C SER A 156 11.36 6.01 -11.85
N PHE A 157 12.30 6.08 -10.91
CA PHE A 157 11.99 6.08 -9.49
C PHE A 157 13.00 6.92 -8.70
N GLU A 158 12.57 7.41 -7.56
CA GLU A 158 13.39 8.19 -6.64
C GLU A 158 13.12 7.79 -5.19
N THR A 159 14.05 8.07 -4.33
CA THR A 159 13.91 7.91 -2.88
C THR A 159 13.40 9.21 -2.29
N LEU A 160 12.23 9.17 -1.64
CA LEU A 160 11.64 10.32 -0.94
C LEU A 160 12.14 10.41 0.50
N ALA A 161 12.36 9.26 1.14
CA ALA A 161 12.94 9.19 2.48
C ALA A 161 13.74 7.90 2.64
N ASP A 162 14.83 7.99 3.37
CA ASP A 162 15.66 6.85 3.75
C ASP A 162 16.14 7.05 5.20
N ASN A 163 15.78 6.13 6.08
CA ASN A 163 16.28 6.08 7.44
C ASN A 163 16.97 4.73 7.71
N ASN A 164 17.44 4.50 8.95
CA ASN A 164 18.18 3.27 9.25
C ASN A 164 17.36 1.98 9.10
N LYS A 165 16.02 2.07 8.97
CA LYS A 165 15.09 0.95 8.96
C LYS A 165 14.34 0.81 7.63
N PHE A 166 13.83 1.93 7.12
CA PHE A 166 12.92 1.97 5.99
C PHE A 166 13.38 2.93 4.90
N ARG A 167 12.98 2.62 3.69
CA ARG A 167 13.09 3.51 2.52
C ARG A 167 11.70 3.73 1.94
N VAL A 168 11.35 4.99 1.69
CA VAL A 168 10.16 5.39 0.92
C VAL A 168 10.59 5.77 -0.48
N SER A 169 9.97 5.19 -1.47
CA SER A 169 10.25 5.44 -2.87
C SER A 169 8.98 5.88 -3.62
N ARG A 170 9.16 6.75 -4.59
CA ARG A 170 8.16 7.05 -5.62
C ARG A 170 8.65 6.50 -6.95
N ALA A 171 7.80 5.79 -7.68
CA ALA A 171 8.11 5.33 -9.04
C ALA A 171 7.01 5.76 -10.00
N ILE A 172 7.38 6.02 -11.25
CA ILE A 172 6.49 6.48 -12.34
C ILE A 172 6.46 5.41 -13.42
N ARG A 173 5.26 5.03 -13.83
CA ARG A 173 5.05 4.11 -14.94
C ARG A 173 5.19 4.78 -16.28
#